data_1583dc72040ae20269675b69511d74d9
#
_entry.id   1583dc72040ae20269675b69511d74d9
#
_cell.length_a   1.000
_cell.length_b   1.000
_cell.length_c   1.000
_cell.angle_alpha   90.00
_cell.angle_beta   90.00
_cell.angle_gamma   90.00
#
_symmetry.space_group_name_H-M   'P 1'
#
loop_
_entity.id
_entity.type
_entity.pdbx_description
1 polymer ?
#
loop_
_entity_poly.entity_id
_entity_poly.type
_entity_poly.pdbx_seq_one_letter_code
_entity_poly.pdbx_strand_id
1 'polypeptide(L)'
;MSGVVVDVPMLLLLPWCQITKPYRVAEIELLPFPALETSPSRDKPFDEDTNRTIKRLLSAYRDLNGKPVERAAVVRYNGRDVTEELSEEEIANARELIELVCFSALARRNLFSNEGPYCNRDVFSLYVQWFTKPPDAIAIETVRARGAGHNRSLWRLDDLHLGVPPHVGVVDEVAVDEALLAALMSLRADTSDKTCQRWFDAIASYNLANTDGDNFPLAAEWTLMCGAFQLLLDAKSTAENVARKLVSTLSPPTQIRISQSARNTPRYQSGPDLPLLEAWMREFYSIRGNLAHGWLEPKQPSSWSTAEHLTLVRLIFPLLVKTLLSKQDRYELTEEDKIWICSLDKIANTSFLTQTSFLARAPGRIKSQRAWRRAEEGLRAALGGTLAPSSDTDPGNPA
;
A
#
# COMPACT_ATOMS: atom_id res chain seq x y z
N MET A 1 7.01 32.34 -34.16
CA MET A 1 6.72 32.94 -32.84
C MET A 1 7.53 32.17 -31.85
N SER A 2 8.63 32.74 -31.35
CA SER A 2 9.44 32.14 -30.29
C SER A 2 8.62 32.25 -29.01
N GLY A 3 8.06 31.13 -28.57
CA GLY A 3 7.38 31.03 -27.29
C GLY A 3 8.40 31.33 -26.21
N VAL A 4 8.17 32.38 -25.44
CA VAL A 4 8.84 32.62 -24.17
C VAL A 4 8.50 31.38 -23.33
N VAL A 5 9.50 30.55 -23.04
CA VAL A 5 9.40 29.50 -22.03
C VAL A 5 9.23 30.25 -20.72
N VAL A 6 8.00 30.42 -20.26
CA VAL A 6 7.71 30.95 -18.95
C VAL A 6 8.06 29.80 -18.00
N ASP A 7 9.09 30.01 -17.20
CA ASP A 7 9.48 29.12 -16.10
C ASP A 7 8.28 29.05 -15.14
N VAL A 8 7.51 27.93 -15.24
CA VAL A 8 6.28 27.77 -14.44
C VAL A 8 6.64 26.97 -13.20
N PRO A 9 6.58 27.58 -12.01
CA PRO A 9 6.90 26.87 -10.77
C PRO A 9 5.96 25.68 -10.57
N MET A 10 6.53 24.61 -10.03
CA MET A 10 5.86 23.35 -9.83
C MET A 10 6.14 22.82 -8.43
N LEU A 11 5.16 22.20 -7.82
CA LEU A 11 5.30 21.50 -6.55
C LEU A 11 4.82 20.05 -6.70
N LEU A 12 5.61 19.10 -6.26
CA LEU A 12 5.22 17.69 -6.12
C LEU A 12 4.81 17.44 -4.68
N LEU A 13 3.55 17.05 -4.47
CA LEU A 13 3.03 16.85 -3.12
C LEU A 13 2.06 15.66 -3.04
N LEU A 14 1.97 15.11 -1.83
CA LEU A 14 0.97 14.14 -1.42
C LEU A 14 0.12 14.82 -0.33
N PRO A 15 -1.00 15.45 -0.70
CA PRO A 15 -1.71 16.35 0.20
C PRO A 15 -2.32 15.66 1.41
N TRP A 16 -2.64 14.37 1.31
CA TRP A 16 -3.25 13.61 2.40
C TRP A 16 -2.31 12.58 3.03
N CYS A 17 -1.03 12.60 2.67
CA CYS A 17 0.00 11.74 3.26
C CYS A 17 0.72 12.47 4.39
N GLN A 18 0.51 12.01 5.62
CA GLN A 18 1.17 12.57 6.79
C GLN A 18 2.32 11.65 7.21
N ILE A 19 3.54 12.08 6.94
CA ILE A 19 4.75 11.41 7.39
C ILE A 19 5.38 12.20 8.55
N THR A 20 6.04 11.51 9.46
CA THR A 20 6.68 12.11 10.66
C THR A 20 8.15 12.40 10.49
N LYS A 21 8.77 11.88 9.45
CA LYS A 21 10.19 12.08 9.17
C LYS A 21 10.47 12.06 7.68
N PRO A 22 11.60 12.64 7.24
CA PRO A 22 12.00 12.56 5.85
C PRO A 22 12.38 11.14 5.45
N TYR A 23 12.01 10.77 4.23
CA TYR A 23 12.50 9.56 3.55
C TYR A 23 13.32 9.98 2.35
N ARG A 24 14.55 9.48 2.26
CA ARG A 24 15.47 9.84 1.19
C ARG A 24 15.84 8.63 0.35
N VAL A 25 15.84 8.85 -0.98
CA VAL A 25 16.10 7.82 -1.97
C VAL A 25 16.95 8.42 -3.08
N ALA A 26 18.22 8.04 -3.16
CA ALA A 26 19.16 8.65 -4.08
C ALA A 26 19.09 10.20 -3.98
N GLU A 27 18.64 10.84 -5.04
CA GLU A 27 18.51 12.29 -5.14
C GLU A 27 17.14 12.83 -4.71
N ILE A 28 16.20 11.97 -4.37
CA ILE A 28 14.82 12.35 -4.07
C ILE A 28 14.57 12.25 -2.57
N GLU A 29 13.94 13.26 -2.03
CA GLU A 29 13.51 13.31 -0.63
C GLU A 29 12.00 13.50 -0.55
N LEU A 30 11.34 12.69 0.25
CA LEU A 30 9.97 12.90 0.67
C LEU A 30 10.00 13.54 2.06
N LEU A 31 9.58 14.79 2.17
CA LEU A 31 9.71 15.63 3.35
C LEU A 31 8.34 15.86 4.00
N PRO A 32 8.24 15.81 5.34
CA PRO A 32 7.02 16.23 6.03
C PRO A 32 6.82 17.75 5.93
N PHE A 33 5.57 18.17 5.73
CA PHE A 33 5.17 19.56 5.82
C PHE A 33 4.03 19.70 6.85
N PRO A 34 4.09 20.67 7.79
CA PRO A 34 5.25 21.50 8.11
C PRO A 34 6.43 20.67 8.61
N ALA A 35 7.63 21.20 8.46
CA ALA A 35 8.81 20.57 9.03
C ALA A 35 8.65 20.43 10.54
N LEU A 36 8.92 19.23 11.06
CA LEU A 36 8.80 18.98 12.48
C LEU A 36 9.90 19.74 13.25
N GLU A 37 9.52 20.44 14.32
CA GLU A 37 10.44 21.19 15.17
C GLU A 37 11.51 20.34 15.84
N THR A 38 11.26 19.02 15.92
CA THR A 38 12.13 18.05 16.57
C THR A 38 13.27 17.52 15.67
N SER A 39 13.36 17.99 14.42
CA SER A 39 14.47 17.59 13.56
C SER A 39 15.78 18.15 14.11
N PRO A 40 16.77 17.31 14.48
CA PRO A 40 18.05 17.78 15.04
C PRO A 40 18.92 18.52 14.01
N SER A 41 18.52 18.53 12.75
CA SER A 41 19.23 19.29 11.71
C SER A 41 18.89 20.77 11.84
N ARG A 42 19.94 21.60 12.01
CA ARG A 42 19.84 23.06 12.05
C ARG A 42 19.28 23.67 10.75
N ASP A 43 19.24 22.89 9.69
CA ASP A 43 18.74 23.33 8.40
C ASP A 43 17.24 23.05 8.30
N LYS A 44 16.44 24.10 8.40
CA LYS A 44 15.03 24.03 8.06
C LYS A 44 14.92 23.55 6.61
N PRO A 45 14.15 22.48 6.33
CA PRO A 45 14.08 21.94 4.97
C PRO A 45 13.47 22.91 3.96
N PHE A 46 12.76 23.92 4.43
CA PHE A 46 12.12 24.97 3.62
C PHE A 46 12.45 26.34 4.21
N ASP A 47 12.77 27.30 3.36
CA ASP A 47 12.84 28.69 3.74
C ASP A 47 11.45 29.29 4.01
N GLU A 48 11.39 30.55 4.42
CA GLU A 48 10.13 31.17 4.85
C GLU A 48 9.17 31.43 3.68
N ASP A 49 9.71 31.73 2.50
CA ASP A 49 8.93 31.97 1.30
C ASP A 49 8.34 30.67 0.73
N THR A 50 9.15 29.63 0.66
CA THR A 50 8.74 28.26 0.30
C THR A 50 7.67 27.75 1.26
N ASN A 51 7.83 27.91 2.57
CA ASN A 51 6.82 27.54 3.56
C ASN A 51 5.48 28.27 3.31
N ARG A 52 5.55 29.58 3.03
CA ARG A 52 4.34 30.38 2.71
C ARG A 52 3.67 29.89 1.43
N THR A 53 4.47 29.59 0.40
CA THR A 53 4.00 29.05 -0.88
C THR A 53 3.30 27.72 -0.70
N ILE A 54 3.93 26.74 -0.03
CA ILE A 54 3.32 25.42 0.22
C ILE A 54 2.03 25.56 1.01
N LYS A 55 2.03 26.36 2.09
CA LYS A 55 0.83 26.60 2.89
C LYS A 55 -0.30 27.21 2.07
N ARG A 56 0.02 28.15 1.18
CA ARG A 56 -0.96 28.78 0.29
C ARG A 56 -1.55 27.75 -0.71
N LEU A 57 -0.71 26.90 -1.29
CA LEU A 57 -1.15 25.85 -2.21
C LEU A 57 -2.03 24.81 -1.48
N LEU A 58 -1.63 24.37 -0.28
CA LEU A 58 -2.40 23.44 0.52
C LEU A 58 -3.77 23.99 0.96
N SER A 59 -3.94 25.32 0.98
CA SER A 59 -5.23 25.92 1.29
C SER A 59 -6.34 25.58 0.29
N ALA A 60 -6.03 25.06 -0.89
CA ALA A 60 -7.01 24.52 -1.83
C ALA A 60 -7.46 23.08 -1.50
N TYR A 61 -6.66 22.33 -0.74
CA TYR A 61 -6.96 20.94 -0.40
C TYR A 61 -7.77 20.86 0.90
N ARG A 62 -8.69 19.92 0.98
CA ARG A 62 -9.60 19.74 2.12
C ARG A 62 -9.46 18.35 2.72
N ASP A 63 -9.52 18.27 4.04
CA ASP A 63 -9.65 17.02 4.78
C ASP A 63 -11.10 16.48 4.73
N LEU A 64 -11.34 15.35 5.40
CA LEU A 64 -12.68 14.74 5.51
C LEU A 64 -13.72 15.63 6.19
N ASN A 65 -13.30 16.64 6.97
CA ASN A 65 -14.15 17.60 7.65
C ASN A 65 -14.35 18.90 6.86
N GLY A 66 -13.79 18.98 5.64
CA GLY A 66 -13.82 20.17 4.80
C GLY A 66 -12.86 21.29 5.24
N LYS A 67 -11.98 21.03 6.21
CA LYS A 67 -10.95 21.99 6.63
C LYS A 67 -9.75 21.97 5.69
N PRO A 68 -9.03 23.09 5.54
CA PRO A 68 -7.77 23.10 4.81
C PRO A 68 -6.79 22.08 5.37
N VAL A 69 -6.09 21.40 4.47
CA VAL A 69 -5.02 20.47 4.84
C VAL A 69 -3.84 21.26 5.39
N GLU A 70 -3.40 20.92 6.60
CA GLU A 70 -2.29 21.58 7.28
C GLU A 70 -1.01 20.74 7.24
N ARG A 71 -1.12 19.43 7.06
CA ARG A 71 0.00 18.48 7.04
C ARG A 71 -0.03 17.67 5.75
N ALA A 72 1.12 17.57 5.11
CA ALA A 72 1.29 16.88 3.83
C ALA A 72 2.70 16.28 3.72
N ALA A 73 2.96 15.52 2.66
CA ALA A 73 4.31 15.18 2.26
C ALA A 73 4.66 15.92 0.96
N VAL A 74 5.88 16.41 0.87
CA VAL A 74 6.41 17.18 -0.27
C VAL A 74 7.65 16.49 -0.82
N VAL A 75 7.77 16.42 -2.13
CA VAL A 75 8.94 15.85 -2.80
C VAL A 75 9.95 16.95 -3.09
N ARG A 76 11.22 16.71 -2.72
CA ARG A 76 12.37 17.55 -3.06
C ARG A 76 13.39 16.74 -3.85
N TYR A 77 13.98 17.36 -4.85
CA TYR A 77 14.98 16.70 -5.69
C TYR A 77 16.37 17.29 -5.39
N ASN A 78 17.30 16.45 -4.92
CA ASN A 78 18.72 16.71 -4.70
C ASN A 78 19.04 18.08 -4.07
N GLY A 79 18.31 18.46 -3.02
CA GLY A 79 18.53 19.74 -2.33
C GLY A 79 18.10 20.99 -3.10
N ARG A 80 17.50 20.85 -4.29
CA ARG A 80 16.89 21.95 -5.06
C ARG A 80 15.70 22.55 -4.31
N ASP A 81 15.30 23.75 -4.70
CA ASP A 81 14.04 24.32 -4.22
C ASP A 81 12.89 23.40 -4.67
N VAL A 82 11.98 23.08 -3.74
CA VAL A 82 10.81 22.22 -4.02
C VAL A 82 9.83 22.81 -5.04
N THR A 83 9.98 24.12 -5.34
CA THR A 83 9.16 24.84 -6.30
C THR A 83 9.80 24.95 -7.69
N GLU A 84 11.00 24.39 -7.88
CA GLU A 84 11.63 24.33 -9.20
C GLU A 84 10.91 23.33 -10.13
N GLU A 85 10.87 23.68 -11.40
CA GLU A 85 10.33 22.78 -12.43
C GLU A 85 11.20 21.53 -12.55
N LEU A 86 10.57 20.36 -12.56
CA LEU A 86 11.20 19.07 -12.77
C LEU A 86 10.88 18.55 -14.17
N SER A 87 11.85 17.86 -14.75
CA SER A 87 11.66 17.15 -16.01
C SER A 87 10.68 15.98 -15.85
N GLU A 88 10.14 15.47 -16.96
CA GLU A 88 9.27 14.28 -16.96
C GLU A 88 9.99 13.05 -16.37
N GLU A 89 11.29 12.90 -16.61
CA GLU A 89 12.10 11.83 -16.06
C GLU A 89 12.23 11.95 -14.54
N GLU A 90 12.49 13.15 -14.01
CA GLU A 90 12.56 13.40 -12.58
C GLU A 90 11.20 13.15 -11.90
N ILE A 91 10.09 13.54 -12.53
CA ILE A 91 8.75 13.24 -12.04
C ILE A 91 8.48 11.73 -12.05
N ALA A 92 8.91 11.00 -13.10
CA ALA A 92 8.77 9.56 -13.17
C ALA A 92 9.59 8.87 -12.05
N ASN A 93 10.82 9.31 -11.81
CA ASN A 93 11.66 8.84 -10.71
C ASN A 93 11.01 9.11 -9.33
N ALA A 94 10.39 10.27 -9.15
CA ALA A 94 9.65 10.58 -7.93
C ALA A 94 8.45 9.64 -7.72
N ARG A 95 7.71 9.32 -8.79
CA ARG A 95 6.60 8.35 -8.73
C ARG A 95 7.07 6.97 -8.31
N GLU A 96 8.18 6.49 -8.87
CA GLU A 96 8.74 5.19 -8.50
C GLU A 96 9.17 5.16 -7.02
N LEU A 97 9.79 6.22 -6.51
CA LEU A 97 10.10 6.32 -5.10
C LEU A 97 8.84 6.20 -4.25
N ILE A 98 7.80 6.95 -4.61
CA ILE A 98 6.55 6.94 -3.86
C ILE A 98 5.92 5.54 -3.87
N GLU A 99 6.01 4.79 -4.97
CA GLU A 99 5.57 3.39 -5.00
C GLU A 99 6.36 2.50 -4.00
N LEU A 100 7.67 2.71 -3.82
CA LEU A 100 8.46 1.97 -2.83
C LEU A 100 8.12 2.37 -1.40
N VAL A 101 7.91 3.66 -1.14
CA VAL A 101 7.45 4.16 0.17
C VAL A 101 6.05 3.63 0.47
N CYS A 102 5.13 3.67 -0.50
CA CYS A 102 3.79 3.11 -0.41
C CYS A 102 3.84 1.62 -0.02
N PHE A 103 4.59 0.81 -0.76
CA PHE A 103 4.72 -0.62 -0.46
C PHE A 103 5.27 -0.87 0.94
N SER A 104 6.31 -0.13 1.34
CA SER A 104 6.92 -0.26 2.65
C SER A 104 5.98 0.17 3.79
N ALA A 105 5.07 1.10 3.53
CA ALA A 105 4.01 1.48 4.46
C ALA A 105 2.90 0.42 4.50
N LEU A 106 2.46 -0.08 3.34
CA LEU A 106 1.48 -1.17 3.26
C LEU A 106 1.95 -2.44 3.96
N ALA A 107 3.26 -2.71 3.95
CA ALA A 107 3.86 -3.85 4.64
C ALA A 107 3.82 -3.74 6.17
N ARG A 108 3.68 -2.52 6.71
CA ARG A 108 3.59 -2.27 8.16
C ARG A 108 2.18 -2.08 8.68
N ARG A 109 1.19 -1.97 7.80
CA ARG A 109 -0.19 -1.73 8.26
C ARG A 109 -0.72 -2.89 9.09
N ASN A 110 -1.49 -2.55 10.11
CA ASN A 110 -2.23 -3.54 10.87
C ASN A 110 -3.48 -3.99 10.09
N LEU A 111 -3.54 -5.26 9.73
CA LEU A 111 -4.66 -5.85 8.98
C LEU A 111 -5.75 -6.44 9.90
N PHE A 112 -5.49 -6.55 11.20
CA PHE A 112 -6.31 -7.32 12.12
C PHE A 112 -6.87 -6.51 13.30
N SER A 113 -6.51 -5.23 13.40
CA SER A 113 -6.98 -4.33 14.44
C SER A 113 -7.34 -2.97 13.85
N ASN A 114 -8.29 -2.27 14.49
CA ASN A 114 -8.56 -0.85 14.22
C ASN A 114 -7.54 0.07 14.89
N GLU A 115 -6.66 -0.49 15.70
CA GLU A 115 -5.60 0.22 16.40
C GLU A 115 -4.27 0.03 15.66
N GLY A 116 -3.48 1.06 15.65
CA GLY A 116 -2.20 1.04 14.96
C GLY A 116 -2.24 1.58 13.52
N PRO A 117 -1.11 1.57 12.83
CA PRO A 117 -0.98 2.23 11.55
C PRO A 117 -1.81 1.53 10.48
N TYR A 118 -2.67 2.30 9.84
CA TYR A 118 -3.40 1.89 8.65
C TYR A 118 -3.20 2.92 7.55
N CYS A 119 -2.92 2.45 6.36
CA CYS A 119 -2.97 3.25 5.14
C CYS A 119 -3.37 2.36 3.96
N ASN A 120 -3.92 2.99 2.93
CA ASN A 120 -4.11 2.38 1.64
C ASN A 120 -3.25 3.08 0.57
N ARG A 121 -3.24 2.55 -0.63
CA ARG A 121 -2.46 3.09 -1.74
C ARG A 121 -2.84 4.54 -2.08
N ASP A 122 -4.09 4.92 -1.90
CA ASP A 122 -4.63 6.21 -2.34
C ASP A 122 -4.06 7.39 -1.55
N VAL A 123 -3.58 7.14 -0.33
CA VAL A 123 -2.82 8.11 0.50
C VAL A 123 -1.57 8.61 -0.22
N PHE A 124 -0.97 7.75 -1.06
CA PHE A 124 0.28 8.03 -1.78
C PHE A 124 0.06 8.60 -3.18
N SER A 125 -1.10 9.17 -3.46
CA SER A 125 -1.37 9.84 -4.72
C SER A 125 -0.52 11.10 -4.86
N LEU A 126 0.41 11.08 -5.83
CA LEU A 126 1.28 12.21 -6.14
C LEU A 126 0.57 13.22 -7.02
N TYR A 127 0.52 14.44 -6.57
CA TYR A 127 0.03 15.59 -7.31
C TYR A 127 1.19 16.42 -7.84
N VAL A 128 1.21 16.63 -9.15
CA VAL A 128 2.12 17.55 -9.82
C VAL A 128 1.36 18.86 -9.99
N GLN A 129 1.69 19.84 -9.15
CA GLN A 129 0.93 21.07 -9.05
C GLN A 129 1.71 22.25 -9.62
N TRP A 130 1.37 22.68 -10.82
CA TRP A 130 1.86 23.94 -11.38
C TRP A 130 1.06 25.12 -10.79
N PHE A 131 1.73 26.24 -10.57
CA PHE A 131 1.11 27.40 -9.96
C PHE A 131 1.73 28.73 -10.46
N THR A 132 1.06 29.84 -10.21
CA THR A 132 1.56 31.19 -10.54
C THR A 132 2.51 31.70 -9.46
N LYS A 133 3.42 32.62 -9.83
CA LYS A 133 4.18 33.44 -8.86
C LYS A 133 3.66 34.89 -8.90
N PRO A 134 3.04 35.42 -7.82
CA PRO A 134 2.74 34.76 -6.52
C PRO A 134 1.73 33.62 -6.67
N PRO A 135 1.62 32.70 -5.67
CA PRO A 135 0.77 31.52 -5.76
C PRO A 135 -0.73 31.86 -5.56
N ASP A 136 -1.31 32.55 -6.53
CA ASP A 136 -2.73 32.95 -6.53
C ASP A 136 -3.63 31.99 -7.32
N ALA A 137 -3.04 31.23 -8.23
CA ALA A 137 -3.74 30.26 -9.04
C ALA A 137 -2.91 29.00 -9.26
N ILE A 138 -3.60 27.88 -9.47
CA ILE A 138 -3.01 26.60 -9.86
C ILE A 138 -3.51 26.16 -11.23
N ALA A 139 -2.66 25.42 -11.94
CA ALA A 139 -3.05 24.76 -13.17
C ALA A 139 -3.59 23.37 -12.88
N ILE A 140 -4.80 23.10 -13.31
CA ILE A 140 -5.37 21.76 -13.34
C ILE A 140 -5.26 21.24 -14.76
N GLU A 141 -4.59 20.09 -14.88
CA GLU A 141 -4.39 19.43 -16.17
C GLU A 141 -5.28 18.20 -16.27
N THR A 142 -6.03 18.12 -17.36
CA THR A 142 -6.83 16.94 -17.70
C THR A 142 -6.21 16.26 -18.90
N VAL A 143 -5.71 15.05 -18.71
CA VAL A 143 -5.11 14.24 -19.77
C VAL A 143 -6.10 13.17 -20.22
N ARG A 144 -6.29 13.07 -21.53
CA ARG A 144 -7.05 11.96 -22.13
C ARG A 144 -6.12 10.78 -22.37
N ALA A 145 -6.34 9.67 -21.66
CA ALA A 145 -5.51 8.47 -21.78
C ALA A 145 -5.53 7.82 -23.18
N ARG A 146 -6.54 8.12 -24.01
CA ARG A 146 -6.72 7.54 -25.34
C ARG A 146 -7.08 8.62 -26.36
N GLY A 147 -6.19 9.54 -26.59
CA GLY A 147 -6.42 10.58 -27.60
C GLY A 147 -5.46 11.74 -27.44
N ALA A 148 -5.14 12.40 -28.56
CA ALA A 148 -4.33 13.59 -28.52
C ALA A 148 -5.08 14.70 -27.80
N GLY A 149 -4.50 15.22 -26.75
CA GLY A 149 -4.93 16.43 -26.09
C GLY A 149 -4.95 16.33 -24.56
N HIS A 150 -4.28 17.25 -23.98
CA HIS A 150 -4.45 17.64 -22.60
C HIS A 150 -5.02 19.06 -22.59
N ASN A 151 -5.84 19.34 -21.62
CA ASN A 151 -6.34 20.69 -21.36
C ASN A 151 -5.78 21.13 -20.01
N ARG A 152 -5.10 22.27 -19.99
CA ARG A 152 -4.59 22.91 -18.78
C ARG A 152 -5.41 24.17 -18.54
N SER A 153 -6.10 24.23 -17.43
CA SER A 153 -6.91 25.37 -17.01
C SER A 153 -6.38 25.95 -15.72
N LEU A 154 -6.28 27.29 -15.66
CA LEU A 154 -5.87 28.00 -14.45
C LEU A 154 -7.10 28.28 -13.57
N TRP A 155 -6.99 27.95 -12.31
CA TRP A 155 -8.01 28.14 -11.29
C TRP A 155 -7.46 28.97 -10.12
N ARG A 156 -8.20 29.98 -9.69
CA ARG A 156 -7.83 30.75 -8.53
C ARG A 156 -7.91 29.90 -7.28
N LEU A 157 -6.90 29.99 -6.41
CA LEU A 157 -6.84 29.19 -5.18
C LEU A 157 -8.01 29.46 -4.24
N ASP A 158 -8.51 30.71 -4.20
CA ASP A 158 -9.62 31.08 -3.31
C ASP A 158 -10.95 30.44 -3.72
N ASP A 159 -11.08 30.10 -4.99
CA ASP A 159 -12.31 29.54 -5.57
C ASP A 159 -12.26 27.99 -5.64
N LEU A 160 -11.13 27.39 -5.23
CA LEU A 160 -10.87 25.96 -5.43
C LEU A 160 -10.89 25.18 -4.12
N HIS A 161 -11.68 24.11 -4.10
CA HIS A 161 -11.75 23.17 -3.01
C HIS A 161 -11.54 21.75 -3.51
N LEU A 162 -10.35 21.21 -3.33
CA LEU A 162 -9.98 19.85 -3.70
C LEU A 162 -10.20 18.94 -2.46
N GLY A 163 -11.35 18.29 -2.40
CA GLY A 163 -11.69 17.38 -1.31
C GLY A 163 -10.85 16.11 -1.34
N VAL A 164 -10.55 15.58 -0.16
CA VAL A 164 -9.96 14.24 -0.06
C VAL A 164 -10.92 13.22 -0.65
N PRO A 165 -10.46 12.33 -1.53
CA PRO A 165 -11.29 11.25 -2.03
C PRO A 165 -11.80 10.37 -0.88
N PRO A 166 -13.10 9.98 -0.86
CA PRO A 166 -13.69 9.25 0.27
C PRO A 166 -13.01 7.92 0.63
N HIS A 167 -12.29 7.36 -0.31
CA HIS A 167 -11.57 6.09 -0.16
C HIS A 167 -10.12 6.25 0.33
N VAL A 168 -9.62 7.49 0.49
CA VAL A 168 -8.31 7.71 1.10
C VAL A 168 -8.41 7.37 2.58
N GLY A 169 -7.83 6.22 2.92
CA GLY A 169 -7.82 5.70 4.29
C GLY A 169 -6.45 5.88 4.92
N VAL A 170 -6.38 6.73 5.94
CA VAL A 170 -5.20 6.88 6.79
C VAL A 170 -5.67 7.08 8.23
N VAL A 171 -4.99 6.44 9.15
CA VAL A 171 -5.15 6.68 10.59
C VAL A 171 -3.89 7.40 11.05
N ASP A 172 -4.06 8.65 11.42
CA ASP A 172 -3.06 9.58 11.98
C ASP A 172 -1.80 9.76 11.13
N GLU A 173 -0.87 8.83 11.17
CA GLU A 173 0.44 8.95 10.53
C GLU A 173 0.80 7.70 9.75
N VAL A 174 1.52 7.89 8.63
CA VAL A 174 1.99 6.79 7.81
C VAL A 174 3.26 6.21 8.43
N ALA A 175 3.18 4.95 8.86
CA ALA A 175 4.33 4.19 9.34
C ALA A 175 4.96 3.40 8.19
N VAL A 176 6.27 3.61 7.94
CA VAL A 176 7.03 2.95 6.87
C VAL A 176 7.97 1.90 7.46
N ASP A 177 8.06 0.74 6.83
CA ASP A 177 9.12 -0.24 7.12
C ASP A 177 10.43 0.24 6.45
N GLU A 178 11.25 0.93 7.23
CA GLU A 178 12.47 1.57 6.72
C GLU A 178 13.53 0.58 6.28
N ALA A 179 13.64 -0.55 6.97
CA ALA A 179 14.57 -1.60 6.58
C ALA A 179 14.18 -2.20 5.23
N LEU A 180 12.87 -2.43 5.02
CA LEU A 180 12.34 -2.89 3.75
C LEU A 180 12.54 -1.83 2.65
N LEU A 181 12.26 -0.55 2.93
CA LEU A 181 12.50 0.53 1.99
C LEU A 181 13.96 0.60 1.58
N ALA A 182 14.89 0.56 2.53
CA ALA A 182 16.33 0.58 2.26
C ALA A 182 16.78 -0.62 1.41
N ALA A 183 16.24 -1.81 1.68
CA ALA A 183 16.53 -3.02 0.91
C ALA A 183 16.03 -2.92 -0.55
N LEU A 184 14.81 -2.43 -0.76
CA LEU A 184 14.24 -2.21 -2.09
C LEU A 184 15.04 -1.16 -2.88
N MET A 185 15.53 -0.17 -2.20
CA MET A 185 16.38 0.86 -2.78
C MET A 185 17.75 0.33 -3.20
N SER A 186 18.36 -0.46 -2.35
CA SER A 186 19.60 -1.18 -2.68
C SER A 186 19.40 -2.07 -3.91
N LEU A 187 18.25 -2.74 -4.01
CA LEU A 187 17.89 -3.54 -5.19
C LEU A 187 17.76 -2.66 -6.44
N ARG A 188 17.12 -1.47 -6.33
CA ARG A 188 16.95 -0.54 -7.44
C ARG A 188 18.27 0.03 -7.97
N ALA A 189 19.23 0.28 -7.10
CA ALA A 189 20.54 0.79 -7.47
C ALA A 189 21.32 -0.23 -8.33
N ASP A 190 20.96 -1.51 -8.26
CA ASP A 190 21.54 -2.60 -9.06
C ASP A 190 20.82 -2.71 -10.42
N THR A 191 21.09 -1.74 -11.30
CA THR A 191 20.41 -1.60 -12.61
C THR A 191 20.71 -2.71 -13.61
N SER A 192 21.65 -3.62 -13.32
CA SER A 192 22.09 -4.67 -14.23
C SER A 192 21.15 -5.87 -14.34
N ASP A 193 20.20 -6.00 -13.38
CA ASP A 193 19.36 -7.19 -13.28
C ASP A 193 17.93 -6.95 -13.79
N LYS A 194 17.56 -7.64 -14.87
CA LYS A 194 16.17 -7.69 -15.38
C LYS A 194 15.16 -8.20 -14.34
N THR A 195 15.64 -8.91 -13.33
CA THR A 195 14.83 -9.38 -12.19
C THR A 195 14.31 -8.19 -11.40
N CYS A 196 15.09 -7.13 -11.25
CA CYS A 196 14.71 -5.92 -10.53
C CYS A 196 13.45 -5.28 -11.12
N GLN A 197 13.38 -5.04 -12.42
CA GLN A 197 12.22 -4.43 -13.05
C GLN A 197 10.95 -5.25 -12.79
N ARG A 198 11.03 -6.57 -12.92
CA ARG A 198 9.91 -7.47 -12.66
C ARG A 198 9.40 -7.40 -11.21
N TRP A 199 10.29 -7.22 -10.25
CA TRP A 199 9.91 -7.06 -8.85
C TRP A 199 9.21 -5.72 -8.61
N PHE A 200 9.68 -4.65 -9.23
CA PHE A 200 9.02 -3.34 -9.14
C PHE A 200 7.65 -3.34 -9.83
N ASP A 201 7.51 -4.02 -10.97
CA ASP A 201 6.20 -4.21 -11.62
C ASP A 201 5.24 -5.03 -10.73
N ALA A 202 5.77 -6.03 -10.01
CA ALA A 202 5.01 -6.80 -9.04
C ALA A 202 4.55 -5.93 -7.84
N ILE A 203 5.44 -5.10 -7.31
CA ILE A 203 5.15 -4.16 -6.21
C ILE A 203 4.12 -3.12 -6.67
N ALA A 204 4.27 -2.54 -7.85
CA ALA A 204 3.32 -1.58 -8.39
C ALA A 204 1.92 -2.19 -8.58
N SER A 205 1.86 -3.45 -9.07
CA SER A 205 0.61 -4.20 -9.20
C SER A 205 -0.04 -4.47 -7.84
N TYR A 206 0.76 -4.85 -6.85
CA TYR A 206 0.30 -5.05 -5.48
C TYR A 206 -0.22 -3.73 -4.87
N ASN A 207 0.52 -2.64 -5.01
CA ASN A 207 0.10 -1.34 -4.50
C ASN A 207 -1.24 -0.94 -5.14
N LEU A 208 -1.34 -1.00 -6.47
CA LEU A 208 -2.57 -0.64 -7.18
C LEU A 208 -3.78 -1.46 -6.73
N ALA A 209 -3.59 -2.74 -6.39
CA ALA A 209 -4.64 -3.59 -5.85
C ALA A 209 -5.02 -3.25 -4.39
N ASN A 210 -4.26 -2.39 -3.71
CA ASN A 210 -4.55 -1.96 -2.35
C ASN A 210 -5.23 -0.57 -2.28
N THR A 211 -6.01 -0.22 -3.30
CA THR A 211 -6.96 0.90 -3.24
C THR A 211 -8.26 0.47 -2.55
N ASP A 212 -8.88 1.38 -1.83
CA ASP A 212 -10.21 1.17 -1.24
C ASP A 212 -11.31 1.89 -2.05
N GLY A 213 -11.00 2.33 -3.27
CA GLY A 213 -11.91 3.03 -4.16
C GLY A 213 -13.09 2.15 -4.61
N ASP A 214 -14.31 2.60 -4.36
CA ASP A 214 -15.55 1.89 -4.75
C ASP A 214 -15.65 1.60 -6.25
N ASN A 215 -14.95 2.39 -7.06
CA ASN A 215 -14.92 2.24 -8.52
C ASN A 215 -13.89 1.21 -9.01
N PHE A 216 -13.12 0.63 -8.08
CA PHE A 216 -12.14 -0.40 -8.42
C PHE A 216 -12.79 -1.78 -8.27
N PRO A 217 -13.06 -2.50 -9.38
CA PRO A 217 -13.77 -3.76 -9.32
C PRO A 217 -12.95 -4.84 -8.62
N LEU A 218 -13.59 -5.66 -7.80
CA LEU A 218 -12.98 -6.83 -7.14
C LEU A 218 -12.22 -7.73 -8.11
N ALA A 219 -12.74 -7.91 -9.32
CA ALA A 219 -12.07 -8.70 -10.35
C ALA A 219 -10.72 -8.10 -10.80
N ALA A 220 -10.62 -6.76 -10.83
CA ALA A 220 -9.37 -6.07 -11.13
C ALA A 220 -8.37 -6.22 -9.97
N GLU A 221 -8.80 -6.02 -8.72
CA GLU A 221 -7.98 -6.25 -7.53
C GLU A 221 -7.40 -7.66 -7.53
N TRP A 222 -8.25 -8.66 -7.73
CA TRP A 222 -7.84 -10.07 -7.76
C TRP A 222 -6.83 -10.36 -8.87
N THR A 223 -7.08 -9.81 -10.05
CA THR A 223 -6.18 -10.00 -11.21
C THR A 223 -4.81 -9.39 -10.96
N LEU A 224 -4.76 -8.19 -10.40
CA LEU A 224 -3.51 -7.51 -10.07
C LEU A 224 -2.73 -8.27 -8.99
N MET A 225 -3.39 -8.72 -7.94
CA MET A 225 -2.76 -9.53 -6.89
C MET A 225 -2.18 -10.84 -7.44
N CYS A 226 -2.93 -11.57 -8.26
CA CYS A 226 -2.41 -12.78 -8.92
C CYS A 226 -1.21 -12.46 -9.83
N GLY A 227 -1.28 -11.36 -10.58
CA GLY A 227 -0.19 -10.87 -11.43
C GLY A 227 1.06 -10.54 -10.61
N ALA A 228 0.89 -9.86 -9.49
CA ALA A 228 1.97 -9.52 -8.58
C ALA A 228 2.72 -10.76 -8.07
N PHE A 229 2.02 -11.79 -7.59
CA PHE A 229 2.65 -13.06 -7.20
C PHE A 229 3.37 -13.74 -8.35
N GLN A 230 2.75 -13.77 -9.53
CA GLN A 230 3.34 -14.42 -10.71
C GLN A 230 4.64 -13.72 -11.13
N LEU A 231 4.64 -12.38 -11.19
CA LEU A 231 5.81 -11.58 -11.53
C LEU A 231 6.92 -11.77 -10.49
N LEU A 232 6.60 -11.61 -9.22
CA LEU A 232 7.57 -11.68 -8.13
C LEU A 232 8.25 -13.06 -8.06
N LEU A 233 7.47 -14.13 -8.21
CA LEU A 233 7.97 -15.51 -8.14
C LEU A 233 8.59 -16.01 -9.46
N ASP A 234 8.54 -15.23 -10.54
CA ASP A 234 8.93 -15.71 -11.86
C ASP A 234 8.29 -17.05 -12.23
N ALA A 235 6.98 -17.14 -12.02
CA ALA A 235 6.25 -18.38 -12.15
C ALA A 235 5.52 -18.46 -13.49
N LYS A 236 5.45 -19.67 -14.08
CA LYS A 236 4.51 -19.92 -15.18
C LYS A 236 3.09 -19.62 -14.70
N SER A 237 2.22 -19.14 -15.59
CA SER A 237 0.85 -18.68 -15.29
C SER A 237 -0.13 -19.83 -14.97
N THR A 238 0.29 -20.79 -14.14
CA THR A 238 -0.57 -21.87 -13.65
C THR A 238 -0.65 -21.82 -12.13
N ALA A 239 -1.83 -22.10 -11.60
CA ALA A 239 -2.09 -22.12 -10.16
C ALA A 239 -1.09 -23.02 -9.40
N GLU A 240 -0.76 -24.16 -9.97
CA GLU A 240 0.19 -25.11 -9.39
C GLU A 240 1.61 -24.56 -9.31
N ASN A 241 2.11 -23.92 -10.37
CA ASN A 241 3.48 -23.38 -10.37
C ASN A 241 3.63 -22.22 -9.38
N VAL A 242 2.68 -21.28 -9.38
CA VAL A 242 2.69 -20.15 -8.45
C VAL A 242 2.64 -20.64 -7.00
N ALA A 243 1.73 -21.58 -6.70
CA ALA A 243 1.56 -22.12 -5.35
C ALA A 243 2.79 -22.89 -4.85
N ARG A 244 3.38 -23.75 -5.69
CA ARG A 244 4.62 -24.46 -5.32
C ARG A 244 5.79 -23.50 -5.08
N LYS A 245 5.98 -22.53 -5.95
CA LYS A 245 7.04 -21.52 -5.78
C LYS A 245 6.83 -20.69 -4.53
N LEU A 246 5.58 -20.29 -4.21
CA LEU A 246 5.26 -19.60 -2.97
C LEU A 246 5.73 -20.39 -1.75
N VAL A 247 5.26 -21.64 -1.62
CA VAL A 247 5.59 -22.49 -0.46
C VAL A 247 7.08 -22.77 -0.37
N SER A 248 7.75 -23.07 -1.49
CA SER A 248 9.20 -23.30 -1.50
C SER A 248 10.01 -22.04 -1.20
N THR A 249 9.49 -20.87 -1.50
CA THR A 249 10.17 -19.59 -1.19
C THR A 249 10.05 -19.23 0.26
N LEU A 250 8.83 -19.26 0.83
CA LEU A 250 8.59 -18.96 2.24
C LEU A 250 9.14 -20.05 3.18
N SER A 251 9.15 -21.31 2.72
CA SER A 251 9.67 -22.47 3.47
C SER A 251 9.23 -22.49 4.93
N PRO A 252 7.91 -22.42 5.23
CA PRO A 252 7.44 -22.44 6.61
C PRO A 252 7.89 -23.71 7.31
N PRO A 253 8.37 -23.64 8.57
CA PRO A 253 8.97 -24.79 9.27
C PRO A 253 7.96 -25.89 9.60
N THR A 254 6.67 -25.53 9.70
CA THR A 254 5.56 -26.46 9.91
C THR A 254 4.59 -26.31 8.77
N GLN A 255 4.15 -27.44 8.20
CA GLN A 255 3.15 -27.45 7.13
C GLN A 255 1.95 -28.29 7.56
N ILE A 256 0.81 -27.62 7.71
CA ILE A 256 -0.47 -28.31 7.90
C ILE A 256 -0.91 -28.87 6.54
N ARG A 257 -1.30 -30.12 6.50
CA ARG A 257 -1.88 -30.74 5.31
C ARG A 257 -3.37 -30.42 5.22
N ILE A 258 -3.89 -30.34 3.99
CA ILE A 258 -5.31 -30.05 3.78
C ILE A 258 -6.22 -31.13 4.40
N SER A 259 -5.79 -32.38 4.42
CA SER A 259 -6.50 -33.50 5.08
C SER A 259 -6.63 -33.33 6.60
N GLN A 260 -5.71 -32.58 7.21
CA GLN A 260 -5.67 -32.28 8.65
C GLN A 260 -6.32 -30.93 8.98
N SER A 261 -6.76 -30.21 7.97
CA SER A 261 -7.25 -28.84 8.09
C SER A 261 -8.76 -28.80 8.30
N ALA A 262 -9.22 -27.78 9.04
CA ALA A 262 -10.63 -27.40 9.08
C ALA A 262 -11.16 -26.94 7.70
N ARG A 263 -10.28 -26.68 6.74
CA ARG A 263 -10.57 -26.31 5.34
C ARG A 263 -10.72 -27.51 4.41
N ASN A 264 -10.76 -28.73 4.93
CA ASN A 264 -10.95 -29.94 4.12
C ASN A 264 -12.39 -30.02 3.58
N THR A 265 -12.61 -29.37 2.45
CA THR A 265 -13.91 -29.32 1.76
C THR A 265 -13.99 -30.42 0.69
N PRO A 266 -15.18 -30.70 0.13
CA PRO A 266 -15.34 -31.66 -0.95
C PRO A 266 -14.39 -31.47 -2.13
N ARG A 267 -13.97 -30.23 -2.39
CA ARG A 267 -12.99 -29.88 -3.43
C ARG A 267 -11.66 -30.63 -3.27
N TYR A 268 -11.24 -30.90 -2.04
CA TYR A 268 -9.92 -31.47 -1.73
C TYR A 268 -9.99 -32.93 -1.33
N GLN A 269 -11.21 -33.51 -1.10
CA GLN A 269 -11.36 -34.89 -0.62
C GLN A 269 -10.89 -35.93 -1.61
N SER A 270 -10.92 -35.65 -2.91
CA SER A 270 -10.53 -36.61 -3.97
C SER A 270 -9.20 -36.25 -4.64
N GLY A 271 -8.52 -35.21 -4.17
CA GLY A 271 -7.25 -34.71 -4.74
C GLY A 271 -6.02 -35.12 -3.94
N PRO A 272 -4.83 -34.69 -4.38
CA PRO A 272 -3.62 -34.92 -3.62
C PRO A 272 -3.67 -34.14 -2.29
N ASP A 273 -3.11 -34.72 -1.23
CA ASP A 273 -2.99 -34.06 0.07
C ASP A 273 -1.88 -33.01 0.03
N LEU A 274 -2.27 -31.77 -0.18
CA LEU A 274 -1.37 -30.62 -0.36
C LEU A 274 -1.05 -29.92 0.98
N PRO A 275 0.09 -29.23 1.08
CA PRO A 275 0.29 -28.21 2.11
C PRO A 275 -0.85 -27.18 2.06
N LEU A 276 -1.34 -26.75 3.22
CA LEU A 276 -2.52 -25.87 3.30
C LEU A 276 -2.31 -24.54 2.56
N LEU A 277 -1.14 -23.95 2.72
CA LEU A 277 -0.78 -22.70 2.01
C LEU A 277 -0.71 -22.90 0.49
N GLU A 278 -0.27 -24.09 0.02
CA GLU A 278 -0.30 -24.43 -1.40
C GLU A 278 -1.74 -24.57 -1.91
N ALA A 279 -2.59 -25.26 -1.16
CA ALA A 279 -4.01 -25.40 -1.50
C ALA A 279 -4.71 -24.05 -1.56
N TRP A 280 -4.45 -23.16 -0.58
CA TRP A 280 -4.96 -21.80 -0.56
C TRP A 280 -4.56 -21.01 -1.80
N MET A 281 -3.27 -20.98 -2.16
CA MET A 281 -2.80 -20.23 -3.31
C MET A 281 -3.34 -20.78 -4.63
N ARG A 282 -3.48 -22.11 -4.76
CA ARG A 282 -4.11 -22.75 -5.93
C ARG A 282 -5.57 -22.32 -6.07
N GLU A 283 -6.31 -22.24 -4.97
CA GLU A 283 -7.69 -21.75 -4.98
C GLU A 283 -7.76 -20.28 -5.35
N PHE A 284 -6.96 -19.43 -4.68
CA PHE A 284 -6.86 -18.00 -4.97
C PHE A 284 -6.58 -17.74 -6.46
N TYR A 285 -5.57 -18.41 -7.01
CA TYR A 285 -5.17 -18.22 -8.40
C TYR A 285 -6.22 -18.76 -9.39
N SER A 286 -6.95 -19.81 -9.05
CA SER A 286 -8.01 -20.38 -9.92
C SER A 286 -9.25 -19.48 -10.01
N ILE A 287 -9.57 -18.73 -8.95
CA ILE A 287 -10.67 -17.77 -8.93
C ILE A 287 -10.44 -16.65 -9.96
N ARG A 288 -9.19 -16.21 -10.15
CA ARG A 288 -8.83 -15.26 -11.21
C ARG A 288 -9.33 -15.70 -12.58
N GLY A 289 -9.17 -16.98 -12.90
CA GLY A 289 -9.64 -17.53 -14.18
C GLY A 289 -11.14 -17.36 -14.35
N ASN A 290 -11.91 -17.66 -13.31
CA ASN A 290 -13.36 -17.49 -13.32
C ASN A 290 -13.78 -16.03 -13.50
N LEU A 291 -13.16 -15.11 -12.75
CA LEU A 291 -13.41 -13.67 -12.84
C LEU A 291 -13.04 -13.09 -14.21
N ALA A 292 -11.92 -13.53 -14.80
CA ALA A 292 -11.49 -13.11 -16.13
C ALA A 292 -12.45 -13.55 -17.24
N HIS A 293 -13.17 -14.66 -17.02
CA HIS A 293 -14.21 -15.17 -17.94
C HIS A 293 -15.62 -14.64 -17.62
N GLY A 294 -15.75 -13.66 -16.72
CA GLY A 294 -17.01 -13.05 -16.36
C GLY A 294 -17.92 -13.92 -15.48
N TRP A 295 -17.38 -14.96 -14.87
CA TRP A 295 -18.14 -15.81 -13.93
C TRP A 295 -18.02 -15.22 -12.53
N LEU A 296 -19.12 -14.65 -12.05
CA LEU A 296 -19.20 -14.04 -10.72
C LEU A 296 -19.23 -15.07 -9.59
N GLU A 297 -19.63 -16.31 -9.88
CA GLU A 297 -19.67 -17.40 -8.91
C GLU A 297 -18.63 -18.48 -9.25
N PRO A 298 -17.83 -18.92 -8.27
CA PRO A 298 -16.91 -20.03 -8.47
C PRO A 298 -17.71 -21.32 -8.80
N LYS A 299 -17.27 -22.06 -9.80
CA LYS A 299 -17.88 -23.37 -10.18
C LYS A 299 -17.85 -24.40 -9.06
N GLN A 300 -17.00 -24.22 -8.06
CA GLN A 300 -16.87 -25.09 -6.90
C GLN A 300 -16.86 -24.23 -5.64
N PRO A 301 -17.43 -24.74 -4.53
CA PRO A 301 -17.41 -24.02 -3.27
C PRO A 301 -15.96 -23.70 -2.86
N SER A 302 -15.73 -22.47 -2.47
CA SER A 302 -14.45 -22.00 -1.96
C SER A 302 -14.24 -22.47 -0.53
N SER A 303 -13.01 -22.83 -0.19
CA SER A 303 -12.61 -23.17 1.18
C SER A 303 -12.34 -21.94 2.03
N TRP A 304 -12.01 -20.83 1.37
CA TRP A 304 -11.80 -19.52 1.96
C TRP A 304 -12.79 -18.52 1.35
N SER A 305 -13.31 -17.63 2.19
CA SER A 305 -14.13 -16.51 1.71
C SER A 305 -13.29 -15.50 0.93
N THR A 306 -13.94 -14.64 0.14
CA THR A 306 -13.27 -13.55 -0.57
C THR A 306 -12.45 -12.67 0.38
N ALA A 307 -13.00 -12.32 1.54
CA ALA A 307 -12.31 -11.52 2.54
C ALA A 307 -11.08 -12.23 3.10
N GLU A 308 -11.16 -13.53 3.37
CA GLU A 308 -10.02 -14.33 3.84
C GLU A 308 -8.91 -14.38 2.79
N HIS A 309 -9.26 -14.59 1.52
CA HIS A 309 -8.30 -14.59 0.43
C HIS A 309 -7.56 -13.24 0.34
N LEU A 310 -8.29 -12.13 0.31
CA LEU A 310 -7.70 -10.79 0.18
C LEU A 310 -6.85 -10.40 1.40
N THR A 311 -7.26 -10.79 2.60
CA THR A 311 -6.45 -10.55 3.80
C THR A 311 -5.16 -11.36 3.80
N LEU A 312 -5.24 -12.64 3.45
CA LEU A 312 -4.05 -13.51 3.35
C LEU A 312 -3.07 -13.00 2.29
N VAL A 313 -3.56 -12.57 1.12
CA VAL A 313 -2.72 -11.98 0.07
C VAL A 313 -1.98 -10.75 0.59
N ARG A 314 -2.70 -9.85 1.27
CA ARG A 314 -2.15 -8.61 1.82
C ARG A 314 -1.09 -8.85 2.89
N LEU A 315 -1.20 -9.95 3.63
CA LEU A 315 -0.21 -10.40 4.61
C LEU A 315 0.98 -11.10 3.95
N ILE A 316 0.70 -12.04 3.04
CA ILE A 316 1.71 -12.95 2.49
C ILE A 316 2.64 -12.26 1.49
N PHE A 317 2.12 -11.34 0.66
CA PHE A 317 2.93 -10.72 -0.39
C PHE A 317 4.12 -9.90 0.17
N PRO A 318 3.96 -9.02 1.17
CA PRO A 318 5.09 -8.36 1.79
C PRO A 318 6.10 -9.32 2.44
N LEU A 319 5.64 -10.36 3.12
CA LEU A 319 6.51 -11.39 3.70
C LEU A 319 7.31 -12.14 2.63
N LEU A 320 6.70 -12.38 1.47
CA LEU A 320 7.36 -13.01 0.33
C LEU A 320 8.47 -12.10 -0.23
N VAL A 321 8.20 -10.80 -0.40
CA VAL A 321 9.21 -9.82 -0.83
C VAL A 321 10.37 -9.78 0.16
N LYS A 322 10.10 -9.65 1.46
CA LYS A 322 11.11 -9.66 2.52
C LYS A 322 11.95 -10.94 2.50
N THR A 323 11.31 -12.09 2.34
CA THR A 323 12.00 -13.40 2.25
C THR A 323 12.92 -13.47 1.03
N LEU A 324 12.47 -12.96 -0.12
CA LEU A 324 13.28 -12.94 -1.34
C LEU A 324 14.47 -11.98 -1.23
N LEU A 325 14.26 -10.80 -0.63
CA LEU A 325 15.36 -9.85 -0.33
C LEU A 325 16.35 -10.45 0.67
N SER A 326 15.87 -11.18 1.67
CA SER A 326 16.73 -11.86 2.64
C SER A 326 17.58 -12.95 1.99
N LYS A 327 17.06 -13.68 1.01
CA LYS A 327 17.82 -14.67 0.23
C LYS A 327 18.90 -14.05 -0.67
N GLN A 328 18.85 -12.74 -0.88
CA GLN A 328 19.84 -11.95 -1.61
C GLN A 328 20.75 -11.13 -0.67
N ASP A 329 20.72 -11.40 0.64
CA ASP A 329 21.47 -10.67 1.67
C ASP A 329 21.21 -9.16 1.69
N ARG A 330 20.00 -8.71 1.23
CA ARG A 330 19.60 -7.31 1.19
C ARG A 330 18.68 -6.91 2.34
N TYR A 331 18.07 -7.88 3.00
CA TYR A 331 17.14 -7.67 4.12
C TYR A 331 17.34 -8.73 5.19
N GLU A 332 17.35 -8.34 6.44
CA GLU A 332 17.34 -9.27 7.55
C GLU A 332 15.91 -9.45 8.06
N LEU A 333 15.38 -10.68 7.98
CA LEU A 333 14.07 -10.99 8.51
C LEU A 333 14.02 -10.71 10.01
N THR A 334 13.12 -9.84 10.43
CA THR A 334 12.88 -9.57 11.86
C THR A 334 12.28 -10.80 12.55
N GLU A 335 12.32 -10.83 13.87
CA GLU A 335 11.64 -11.89 14.64
C GLU A 335 10.13 -11.88 14.39
N GLU A 336 9.54 -10.71 14.19
CA GLU A 336 8.12 -10.58 13.81
C GLU A 336 7.85 -11.21 12.45
N ASP A 337 8.68 -10.94 11.43
CA ASP A 337 8.54 -11.55 10.11
C ASP A 337 8.62 -13.09 10.19
N LYS A 338 9.56 -13.63 10.99
CA LYS A 338 9.72 -15.06 11.21
C LYS A 338 8.49 -15.68 11.89
N ILE A 339 7.96 -15.00 12.91
CA ILE A 339 6.73 -15.41 13.61
C ILE A 339 5.56 -15.46 12.62
N TRP A 340 5.38 -14.44 11.79
CA TRP A 340 4.34 -14.42 10.76
C TRP A 340 4.49 -15.57 9.79
N ILE A 341 5.69 -15.80 9.23
CA ILE A 341 5.95 -16.91 8.29
C ILE A 341 5.64 -18.27 8.93
N CYS A 342 6.08 -18.49 10.18
CA CYS A 342 5.80 -19.71 10.93
C CYS A 342 4.31 -19.93 11.21
N SER A 343 3.51 -18.88 11.21
CA SER A 343 2.10 -18.91 11.60
C SER A 343 1.14 -18.93 10.42
N LEU A 344 1.62 -18.77 9.18
CA LEU A 344 0.77 -18.66 7.98
C LEU A 344 -0.21 -19.81 7.84
N ASP A 345 0.22 -21.06 8.04
CA ASP A 345 -0.65 -22.23 7.97
C ASP A 345 -1.74 -22.22 9.05
N LYS A 346 -1.40 -21.79 10.28
CA LYS A 346 -2.38 -21.67 11.36
C LYS A 346 -3.43 -20.61 11.02
N ILE A 347 -3.00 -19.46 10.48
CA ILE A 347 -3.88 -18.38 10.07
C ILE A 347 -4.78 -18.84 8.92
N ALA A 348 -4.22 -19.48 7.89
CA ALA A 348 -4.98 -20.01 6.77
C ALA A 348 -5.99 -21.10 7.19
N ASN A 349 -5.70 -21.84 8.27
CA ASN A 349 -6.56 -22.88 8.83
C ASN A 349 -7.73 -22.33 9.65
N THR A 350 -7.66 -21.13 10.17
CA THR A 350 -8.69 -20.53 11.03
C THR A 350 -9.76 -19.82 10.22
N SER A 351 -11.02 -19.88 10.71
CA SER A 351 -12.16 -19.18 10.10
C SER A 351 -12.40 -17.81 10.73
N PHE A 352 -11.36 -17.13 11.16
CA PHE A 352 -11.47 -15.90 11.94
C PHE A 352 -12.14 -14.73 11.20
N LEU A 353 -12.13 -14.73 9.85
CA LEU A 353 -12.76 -13.72 9.01
C LEU A 353 -14.18 -14.07 8.55
N THR A 354 -14.68 -15.28 8.80
CA THR A 354 -16.01 -15.71 8.31
C THR A 354 -17.17 -14.96 8.98
N GLN A 355 -16.94 -14.32 10.12
CA GLN A 355 -17.96 -13.54 10.84
C GLN A 355 -17.85 -12.03 10.58
N THR A 356 -16.84 -11.58 9.88
CA THR A 356 -16.59 -10.19 9.59
C THR A 356 -16.73 -9.97 8.10
N SER A 357 -17.88 -9.46 7.67
CA SER A 357 -18.01 -8.94 6.33
C SER A 357 -17.19 -7.65 6.22
N PHE A 358 -15.89 -7.79 5.99
CA PHE A 358 -14.99 -6.69 5.69
C PHE A 358 -15.46 -5.83 4.51
N LEU A 359 -16.26 -6.43 3.63
CA LEU A 359 -16.80 -5.81 2.45
C LEU A 359 -18.28 -5.40 2.60
N ALA A 360 -18.96 -5.83 3.67
CA ALA A 360 -20.29 -5.32 3.94
C ALA A 360 -20.16 -3.99 4.68
N ARG A 361 -20.49 -2.90 4.02
CA ARG A 361 -20.75 -1.61 4.65
C ARG A 361 -21.75 -1.81 5.77
N ALA A 362 -21.26 -2.14 6.97
CA ALA A 362 -22.12 -2.34 8.12
C ALA A 362 -22.59 -0.95 8.60
N PRO A 363 -23.88 -0.66 8.63
CA PRO A 363 -24.38 0.49 9.31
C PRO A 363 -24.13 0.29 10.82
N GLY A 364 -23.14 0.98 11.37
CA GLY A 364 -22.89 1.07 12.80
C GLY A 364 -21.50 0.64 13.26
N ARG A 365 -20.70 1.61 13.68
CA ARG A 365 -19.34 1.47 14.23
C ARG A 365 -19.21 0.37 15.32
N ILE A 366 -20.25 0.13 16.12
CA ILE A 366 -20.22 -0.77 17.27
C ILE A 366 -20.15 -2.26 16.86
N LYS A 367 -20.79 -2.65 15.75
CA LYS A 367 -20.74 -4.04 15.26
C LYS A 367 -19.40 -4.38 14.63
N SER A 368 -18.77 -3.43 13.97
CA SER A 368 -17.45 -3.63 13.38
C SER A 368 -16.36 -3.81 14.43
N GLN A 369 -16.35 -3.01 15.51
CA GLN A 369 -15.36 -3.13 16.59
C GLN A 369 -15.37 -4.50 17.28
N ARG A 370 -16.56 -5.05 17.55
CA ARG A 370 -16.67 -6.39 18.17
C ARG A 370 -16.17 -7.50 17.24
N ALA A 371 -16.39 -7.35 15.94
CA ALA A 371 -15.93 -8.29 14.96
C ALA A 371 -14.40 -8.26 14.82
N TRP A 372 -13.82 -7.06 14.84
CA TRP A 372 -12.37 -6.87 14.84
C TRP A 372 -11.69 -7.47 16.06
N ARG A 373 -12.18 -7.19 17.26
CA ARG A 373 -11.65 -7.78 18.50
C ARG A 373 -11.64 -9.31 18.45
N ARG A 374 -12.69 -9.94 17.94
CA ARG A 374 -12.73 -11.41 17.79
C ARG A 374 -11.72 -11.93 16.76
N ALA A 375 -11.53 -11.21 15.68
CA ALA A 375 -10.50 -11.56 14.68
C ALA A 375 -9.09 -11.46 15.28
N GLU A 376 -8.82 -10.41 16.04
CA GLU A 376 -7.56 -10.22 16.76
C GLU A 376 -7.34 -11.27 17.85
N GLU A 377 -8.36 -11.58 18.65
CA GLU A 377 -8.30 -12.66 19.66
C GLU A 377 -8.04 -14.02 18.99
N GLY A 378 -8.70 -14.32 17.88
CA GLY A 378 -8.48 -15.52 17.10
C GLY A 378 -7.06 -15.59 16.56
N LEU A 379 -6.54 -14.49 16.06
CA LEU A 379 -5.18 -14.38 15.58
C LEU A 379 -4.16 -14.53 16.71
N ARG A 380 -4.34 -13.84 17.83
CA ARG A 380 -3.48 -13.97 19.03
C ARG A 380 -3.47 -15.42 19.54
N ALA A 381 -4.62 -16.09 19.56
CA ALA A 381 -4.71 -17.50 19.91
C ALA A 381 -3.95 -18.40 18.91
N ALA A 382 -4.07 -18.13 17.61
CA ALA A 382 -3.36 -18.86 16.57
C ALA A 382 -1.84 -18.66 16.64
N LEU A 383 -1.38 -17.47 17.05
CA LEU A 383 0.03 -17.11 17.22
C LEU A 383 0.61 -17.56 18.59
N GLY A 384 -0.18 -18.25 19.43
CA GLY A 384 0.27 -18.75 20.73
C GLY A 384 0.56 -17.65 21.75
N GLY A 385 -0.10 -16.51 21.66
CA GLY A 385 0.03 -15.40 22.61
C GLY A 385 1.34 -14.57 22.46
N THR A 386 2.08 -14.76 21.39
CA THR A 386 3.41 -14.16 21.19
C THR A 386 3.38 -12.68 20.78
N LEU A 387 2.23 -12.12 20.45
CA LEU A 387 2.07 -10.69 20.19
C LEU A 387 1.94 -9.94 21.52
N ALA A 388 2.78 -8.93 21.75
CA ALA A 388 2.69 -8.08 22.92
C ALA A 388 1.27 -7.49 23.05
N PRO A 389 0.71 -7.37 24.27
CA PRO A 389 -0.58 -6.71 24.45
C PRO A 389 -0.45 -5.27 23.92
N SER A 390 -1.43 -4.83 23.12
CA SER A 390 -1.60 -3.41 22.82
C SER A 390 -1.68 -2.69 24.16
N SER A 391 -0.93 -1.60 24.31
CA SER A 391 -0.98 -0.78 25.51
C SER A 391 -2.36 -0.15 25.60
N ASP A 392 -3.28 -0.83 26.27
CA ASP A 392 -4.56 -0.27 26.69
C ASP A 392 -4.30 0.85 27.71
N THR A 393 -4.05 2.05 27.22
CA THR A 393 -4.35 3.25 27.99
C THR A 393 -5.81 3.58 27.71
N ASP A 394 -6.68 3.07 28.57
CA ASP A 394 -8.08 3.47 28.64
C ASP A 394 -8.14 5.00 28.87
N PRO A 395 -8.56 5.82 27.92
CA PRO A 395 -8.81 7.23 28.19
C PRO A 395 -10.11 7.30 28.97
N GLY A 396 -9.96 7.50 30.30
CA GLY A 396 -11.03 7.55 31.29
C GLY A 396 -12.29 8.21 30.76
N ASN A 397 -13.37 7.48 30.92
CA ASN A 397 -14.75 7.92 30.73
C ASN A 397 -15.04 9.07 31.73
N PRO A 398 -15.22 10.33 31.30
CA PRO A 398 -15.77 11.34 32.22
C PRO A 398 -17.28 11.10 32.37
N ALA A 399 -17.68 11.02 33.59
CA ALA A 399 -19.05 10.89 34.04
C ALA A 399 -19.96 12.06 33.57
#